data_3ae926c9fbfb919dbed230e537111784
#
_entry.id   3ae926c9fbfb919dbed230e537111784
#
_cell.length_a   1.000
_cell.length_b   1.000
_cell.length_c   1.000
_cell.angle_alpha   90.00
_cell.angle_beta   90.00
_cell.angle_gamma   90.00
#
_symmetry.space_group_name_H-M   'P 1'
#
loop_
_entity.id
_entity.type
_entity.pdbx_description
1 polymer ?
#
loop_
_entity_poly.entity_id
_entity_poly.type
_entity_poly.pdbx_seq_one_letter_code
_entity_poly.pdbx_strand_id
1 'polypeptide(L)'
;MKIEVRKKGKVSIVDVTGRMSLGEGDSALRDRVKELLGAGDTLILLNLLHVPHMDSASIGEVVACHKRAAEKGGTVKVVIQGKVHETFNMARLYRVFDIFADVESALADFVK
;
A
#
# COMPACT_ATOMS: atom_id res chain seq x y z
N MET A 1 10.41 10.92 -4.01
CA MET A 1 9.56 9.72 -4.07
C MET A 1 8.75 9.71 -5.35
N LYS A 2 8.53 8.54 -5.91
CA LYS A 2 7.79 8.38 -7.16
C LYS A 2 6.65 7.38 -6.95
N ILE A 3 5.47 7.71 -7.45
CA ILE A 3 4.30 6.83 -7.40
C ILE A 3 3.80 6.60 -8.83
N GLU A 4 3.69 5.34 -9.20
CA GLU A 4 3.12 4.95 -10.49
C GLU A 4 2.01 3.93 -10.26
N VAL A 5 0.94 4.03 -11.03
CA VAL A 5 -0.17 3.08 -10.93
C VAL A 5 -0.26 2.27 -12.22
N ARG A 6 -0.39 0.97 -12.07
CA ARG A 6 -0.63 0.06 -13.19
C ARG A 6 -1.77 -0.88 -12.82
N LYS A 7 -2.48 -1.35 -13.82
CA LYS A 7 -3.62 -2.24 -13.61
C LYS A 7 -3.27 -3.67 -13.99
N LYS A 8 -3.76 -4.62 -13.19
CA LYS A 8 -3.66 -6.02 -13.49
C LYS A 8 -5.03 -6.63 -13.19
N GLY A 9 -5.83 -6.85 -14.24
CA GLY A 9 -7.22 -7.21 -14.05
C GLY A 9 -7.96 -6.10 -13.32
N LYS A 10 -8.60 -6.44 -12.22
CA LYS A 10 -9.33 -5.47 -11.39
C LYS A 10 -8.47 -4.84 -10.29
N VAL A 11 -7.21 -5.27 -10.18
CA VAL A 11 -6.31 -4.77 -9.14
C VAL A 11 -5.52 -3.57 -9.64
N SER A 12 -5.50 -2.52 -8.83
CA SER A 12 -4.64 -1.35 -9.08
C SER A 12 -3.36 -1.55 -8.27
N ILE A 13 -2.23 -1.65 -8.95
CA ILE A 13 -0.93 -1.78 -8.30
C ILE A 13 -0.33 -0.39 -8.19
N VAL A 14 -0.07 0.04 -6.96
CA VAL A 14 0.55 1.33 -6.68
C VAL A 14 2.01 1.08 -6.37
N ASP A 15 2.87 1.32 -7.36
CA ASP A 15 4.32 1.17 -7.21
C ASP A 15 4.91 2.44 -6.60
N VAL A 16 5.45 2.32 -5.40
CA VAL A 16 6.08 3.44 -4.69
C VAL A 16 7.59 3.22 -4.68
N THR A 17 8.33 4.22 -5.13
CA THR A 17 9.79 4.16 -5.19
C THR A 17 10.38 5.33 -4.43
N GLY A 18 11.36 5.05 -3.59
CA GLY A 18 12.05 6.06 -2.82
C GLY A 18 11.54 6.17 -1.40
N ARG A 19 12.09 7.13 -0.67
CA ARG A 19 11.82 7.28 0.75
C ARG A 19 10.43 7.87 1.00
N MET A 20 9.65 7.18 1.82
CA MET A 20 8.39 7.73 2.33
C MET A 20 8.67 8.39 3.68
N SER A 21 8.42 9.67 3.77
CA SER A 21 8.62 10.42 5.01
C SER A 21 7.51 11.44 5.18
N LEU A 22 7.45 12.03 6.37
CA LEU A 22 6.46 13.04 6.74
C LEU A 22 6.37 14.14 5.68
N GLY A 23 5.17 14.50 5.30
CA GLY A 23 4.87 15.60 4.39
C GLY A 23 4.57 15.14 2.97
N GLU A 24 5.44 15.49 2.02
CA GLU A 24 5.19 15.31 0.59
C GLU A 24 4.86 13.88 0.19
N GLY A 25 5.64 12.91 0.70
CA GLY A 25 5.45 11.50 0.36
C GLY A 25 4.12 10.94 0.82
N ASP A 26 3.73 11.27 2.05
CA ASP A 26 2.49 10.80 2.63
C ASP A 26 1.28 11.37 1.90
N SER A 27 1.34 12.67 1.56
CA SER A 27 0.26 13.34 0.84
C SER A 27 0.07 12.76 -0.56
N ALA A 28 1.18 12.47 -1.25
CA ALA A 28 1.13 11.91 -2.61
C ALA A 28 0.46 10.54 -2.61
N LEU A 29 0.79 9.69 -1.65
CA LEU A 29 0.16 8.37 -1.54
C LEU A 29 -1.33 8.49 -1.23
N ARG A 30 -1.68 9.33 -0.25
CA ARG A 30 -3.06 9.57 0.14
C ARG A 30 -3.90 10.02 -1.05
N ASP A 31 -3.42 11.03 -1.77
CA ASP A 31 -4.16 11.60 -2.90
C ASP A 31 -4.36 10.58 -4.01
N ARG A 32 -3.34 9.77 -4.29
CA ARG A 32 -3.43 8.76 -5.32
C ARG A 32 -4.44 7.65 -4.97
N VAL A 33 -4.41 7.19 -3.72
CA VAL A 33 -5.35 6.17 -3.26
C VAL A 33 -6.78 6.70 -3.24
N LYS A 34 -6.98 7.94 -2.79
CA LYS A 34 -8.31 8.57 -2.83
C LYS A 34 -8.86 8.66 -4.25
N GLU A 35 -7.99 9.00 -5.21
CA GLU A 35 -8.35 9.09 -6.61
C GLU A 35 -8.81 7.74 -7.15
N LEU A 36 -8.06 6.67 -6.86
CA LEU A 36 -8.43 5.32 -7.26
C LEU A 36 -9.76 4.89 -6.66
N LEU A 37 -9.94 5.08 -5.38
CA LEU A 37 -11.18 4.70 -4.69
C LEU A 37 -12.37 5.50 -5.22
N GLY A 38 -12.19 6.78 -5.51
CA GLY A 38 -13.21 7.63 -6.08
C GLY A 38 -13.63 7.20 -7.49
N ALA A 39 -12.74 6.56 -8.22
CA ALA A 39 -13.03 6.02 -9.56
C ALA A 39 -13.64 4.61 -9.51
N GLY A 40 -13.84 4.05 -8.31
CA GLY A 40 -14.37 2.71 -8.15
C GLY A 40 -13.33 1.60 -8.16
N ASP A 41 -12.04 1.97 -8.17
CA ASP A 41 -10.94 1.00 -8.12
C ASP A 41 -10.62 0.68 -6.67
N THR A 42 -11.29 -0.34 -6.13
CA THR A 42 -11.28 -0.65 -4.71
C THR A 42 -10.33 -1.79 -4.31
N LEU A 43 -9.74 -2.48 -5.28
CA LEU A 43 -8.74 -3.52 -5.02
C LEU A 43 -7.36 -2.91 -5.25
N ILE A 44 -6.65 -2.65 -4.17
CA ILE A 44 -5.39 -1.91 -4.21
C ILE A 44 -4.25 -2.75 -3.65
N LEU A 45 -3.17 -2.83 -4.43
CA LEU A 45 -1.92 -3.45 -4.00
C LEU A 45 -0.86 -2.38 -3.87
N LEU A 46 -0.41 -2.12 -2.64
CA LEU A 46 0.69 -1.18 -2.40
C LEU A 46 2.00 -1.95 -2.52
N ASN A 47 2.72 -1.69 -3.59
CA ASN A 47 4.05 -2.28 -3.79
C ASN A 47 5.10 -1.34 -3.20
N LEU A 48 5.59 -1.70 -2.03
CA LEU A 48 6.56 -0.91 -1.27
C LEU A 48 7.96 -1.54 -1.29
N LEU A 49 8.22 -2.47 -2.22
CA LEU A 49 9.53 -3.15 -2.31
C LEU A 49 10.70 -2.20 -2.51
N HIS A 50 10.47 -1.06 -3.16
CA HIS A 50 11.51 -0.08 -3.46
C HIS A 50 11.48 1.12 -2.51
N VAL A 51 10.80 0.97 -1.37
CA VAL A 51 10.80 1.95 -0.28
C VAL A 51 11.80 1.45 0.77
N PRO A 52 12.93 2.12 0.96
CA PRO A 52 13.98 1.64 1.88
C PRO A 52 13.64 1.85 3.34
N HIS A 53 12.78 2.82 3.64
CA HIS A 53 12.47 3.21 5.01
C HIS A 53 11.14 3.92 5.09
N MET A 54 10.40 3.68 6.17
CA MET A 54 9.16 4.38 6.48
C MET A 54 9.18 4.84 7.93
N ASP A 55 8.75 6.09 8.16
CA ASP A 55 8.60 6.61 9.52
C ASP A 55 7.16 6.34 10.02
N SER A 56 6.89 6.74 11.27
CA SER A 56 5.58 6.49 11.88
C SER A 56 4.44 7.21 11.13
N ALA A 57 4.71 8.38 10.56
CA ALA A 57 3.70 9.11 9.79
C ALA A 57 3.36 8.38 8.50
N SER A 58 4.37 7.82 7.83
CA SER A 58 4.18 7.02 6.61
C SER A 58 3.39 5.75 6.91
N ILE A 59 3.73 5.06 7.99
CA ILE A 59 2.99 3.88 8.45
C ILE A 59 1.53 4.26 8.72
N GLY A 60 1.31 5.38 9.40
CA GLY A 60 -0.03 5.90 9.67
C GLY A 60 -0.83 6.15 8.40
N GLU A 61 -0.18 6.65 7.34
CA GLU A 61 -0.85 6.88 6.06
C GLU A 61 -1.23 5.56 5.38
N VAL A 62 -0.37 4.55 5.44
CA VAL A 62 -0.70 3.24 4.88
C VAL A 62 -1.91 2.63 5.59
N VAL A 63 -1.95 2.74 6.92
CA VAL A 63 -3.12 2.30 7.69
C VAL A 63 -4.38 3.07 7.30
N ALA A 64 -4.26 4.38 7.10
CA ALA A 64 -5.39 5.22 6.68
C ALA A 64 -5.90 4.82 5.29
N CYS A 65 -5.01 4.45 4.37
CA CYS A 65 -5.40 3.93 3.06
C CYS A 65 -6.25 2.66 3.19
N HIS A 66 -5.84 1.76 4.08
CA HIS A 66 -6.60 0.54 4.37
C HIS A 66 -8.01 0.87 4.84
N LYS A 67 -8.14 1.81 5.78
CA LYS A 67 -9.44 2.21 6.32
C LYS A 67 -10.33 2.82 5.23
N ARG A 68 -9.76 3.68 4.39
CA ARG A 68 -10.51 4.30 3.29
C ARG A 68 -11.03 3.26 2.31
N ALA A 69 -10.21 2.27 1.97
CA ALA A 69 -10.62 1.20 1.08
C ALA A 69 -11.74 0.37 1.71
N ALA A 70 -11.60 0.02 2.98
CA ALA A 70 -12.61 -0.76 3.70
C ALA A 70 -13.97 -0.06 3.71
N GLU A 71 -13.99 1.26 3.87
CA GLU A 71 -15.22 2.05 3.83
C GLU A 71 -15.93 1.99 2.47
N LYS A 72 -15.17 1.70 1.42
CA LYS A 72 -15.70 1.54 0.05
C LYS A 72 -15.94 0.07 -0.31
N GLY A 73 -15.84 -0.83 0.66
CA GLY A 73 -15.99 -2.25 0.41
C GLY A 73 -14.80 -2.89 -0.29
N GLY A 74 -13.67 -2.21 -0.29
CA GLY A 74 -12.46 -2.65 -0.98
C GLY A 74 -11.41 -3.26 -0.06
N THR A 75 -10.24 -3.50 -0.61
CA THR A 75 -9.14 -4.18 0.06
C THR A 75 -7.81 -3.57 -0.32
N VAL A 76 -6.93 -3.40 0.66
CA VAL A 76 -5.53 -3.02 0.44
C VAL A 76 -4.65 -4.16 0.91
N LYS A 77 -3.77 -4.65 0.02
CA LYS A 77 -2.72 -5.59 0.37
C LYS A 77 -1.38 -4.90 0.17
N VAL A 78 -0.34 -5.37 0.86
CA VAL A 78 0.98 -4.73 0.80
C VAL A 78 2.06 -5.74 0.43
N VAL A 79 3.05 -5.26 -0.32
CA VAL A 79 4.26 -6.03 -0.65
C VAL A 79 5.44 -5.28 -0.05
N ILE A 80 6.13 -5.91 0.87
CA ILE A 80 7.22 -5.28 1.63
C ILE A 80 8.38 -6.26 1.83
N GLN A 81 9.56 -5.71 2.14
CA GLN A 81 10.74 -6.49 2.51
C GLN A 81 11.69 -5.65 3.37
N GLY A 82 12.68 -6.32 3.96
CA GLY A 82 13.75 -5.66 4.69
C GLY A 82 13.28 -4.85 5.89
N LYS A 83 13.79 -3.63 6.00
CA LYS A 83 13.48 -2.76 7.14
C LYS A 83 12.02 -2.37 7.22
N VAL A 84 11.36 -2.20 6.09
CA VAL A 84 9.92 -1.89 6.06
C VAL A 84 9.14 -3.06 6.64
N HIS A 85 9.53 -4.29 6.29
CA HIS A 85 8.91 -5.48 6.84
C HIS A 85 9.10 -5.55 8.37
N GLU A 86 10.31 -5.25 8.86
CA GLU A 86 10.57 -5.20 10.29
C GLU A 86 9.69 -4.15 10.99
N THR A 87 9.56 -2.97 10.38
CA THR A 87 8.71 -1.91 10.90
C THR A 87 7.26 -2.33 11.01
N PHE A 88 6.75 -3.01 9.98
CA PHE A 88 5.38 -3.54 9.98
C PHE A 88 5.20 -4.58 11.08
N ASN A 89 6.19 -5.45 11.27
CA ASN A 89 6.14 -6.46 12.34
C ASN A 89 6.14 -5.82 13.73
N MET A 90 6.98 -4.83 13.96
CA MET A 90 7.05 -4.13 15.24
C MET A 90 5.74 -3.40 15.56
N ALA A 91 5.09 -2.87 14.57
CA ALA A 91 3.79 -2.20 14.72
C ALA A 91 2.62 -3.19 14.69
N ARG A 92 2.88 -4.48 14.57
CA ARG A 92 1.88 -5.55 14.50
C ARG A 92 0.86 -5.37 13.36
N LEU A 93 1.30 -4.80 12.27
CA LEU A 93 0.42 -4.54 11.12
C LEU A 93 0.05 -5.79 10.34
N TYR A 94 0.69 -6.93 10.61
CA TYR A 94 0.25 -8.23 10.10
C TYR A 94 -1.17 -8.58 10.57
N ARG A 95 -1.69 -7.89 11.58
CA ARG A 95 -3.07 -8.06 12.04
C ARG A 95 -4.07 -7.26 11.19
N VAL A 96 -3.57 -6.26 10.47
CA VAL A 96 -4.40 -5.34 9.68
C VAL A 96 -4.31 -5.68 8.20
N PHE A 97 -3.11 -5.99 7.72
CA PHE A 97 -2.84 -6.22 6.31
C PHE A 97 -2.49 -7.67 6.01
N ASP A 98 -2.89 -8.10 4.82
CA ASP A 98 -2.29 -9.27 4.19
C ASP A 98 -0.97 -8.81 3.58
N ILE A 99 0.12 -9.37 4.05
CA ILE A 99 1.48 -8.96 3.71
C ILE A 99 2.13 -10.02 2.83
N PHE A 100 2.75 -9.56 1.74
CA PHE A 100 3.39 -10.46 0.78
C PHE A 100 4.83 -10.01 0.51
N ALA A 101 5.67 -10.97 0.10
CA ALA A 101 7.06 -10.70 -0.23
C ALA A 101 7.26 -10.30 -1.70
N ASP A 102 6.28 -10.60 -2.55
CA ASP A 102 6.33 -10.26 -3.97
C ASP A 102 4.95 -9.93 -4.53
N VAL A 103 4.94 -9.23 -5.66
CA VAL A 103 3.71 -8.78 -6.30
C VAL A 103 2.86 -9.95 -6.81
N GLU A 104 3.50 -10.99 -7.37
CA GLU A 104 2.77 -12.12 -7.93
C GLU A 104 1.95 -12.87 -6.89
N SER A 105 2.53 -13.12 -5.72
CA SER A 105 1.82 -13.78 -4.62
C SER A 105 0.64 -12.95 -4.15
N ALA A 106 0.81 -11.65 -4.06
CA ALA A 106 -0.26 -10.75 -3.64
C ALA A 106 -1.39 -10.72 -4.68
N LEU A 107 -1.06 -10.66 -5.96
CA LEU A 107 -2.06 -10.69 -7.02
C LEU A 107 -2.86 -11.99 -7.00
N ALA A 108 -2.19 -13.12 -6.81
CA ALA A 108 -2.85 -14.42 -6.72
C ALA A 108 -3.86 -14.45 -5.56
N ASP A 109 -3.54 -13.79 -4.47
CA ASP A 109 -4.43 -13.75 -3.30
C ASP A 109 -5.69 -12.91 -3.55
N PHE A 110 -5.63 -11.89 -4.40
CA PHE A 110 -6.80 -11.08 -4.75
C PHE A 110 -7.87 -11.88 -5.53
N VAL A 111 -7.46 -12.92 -6.22
CA VAL A 111 -8.39 -13.71 -7.08
C VAL A 111 -8.90 -14.99 -6.43
N LYS A 112 -8.58 -15.20 -5.19
CA LYS A 112 -9.08 -16.38 -4.45
C LYS A 112 -10.54 -16.26 -4.11
#